data_733af8dcae607b1e30cd1fd89203fe42
#
_entry.id   733af8dcae607b1e30cd1fd89203fe42
#
_cell.length_a   1.000
_cell.length_b   1.000
_cell.length_c   1.000
_cell.angle_alpha   90.00
_cell.angle_beta   90.00
_cell.angle_gamma   90.00
#
_symmetry.space_group_name_H-M   'P 1'
#
loop_
_entity.id
_entity.type
_entity.pdbx_description
1 polymer ?
#
loop_
_entity_poly.entity_id
_entity_poly.type
_entity_poly.pdbx_seq_one_letter_code
_entity_poly.pdbx_strand_id
1 'polypeptide(L)'
;MIKSRALAENTKDFAEKFPALLYKPLGKTGFTVSACGFGAYRIDFRVKEHYEALEYAISNGINLIDTSANYSDGGSEVLIGNVLEEMINNGKLLREEIVIVSKGGYIQGKNLAAAKKMKEDGVGYRDVTEYAENIWHCIHPDFLRDQITLSLERLKLETIDVYLLHNPEY
;
A
#
# COMPACT_ATOMS: atom_id res chain seq x y z
N MET A 1 6.92 -14.29 -0.85
CA MET A 1 6.30 -13.16 -0.11
C MET A 1 7.03 -12.95 1.20
N ILE A 2 7.23 -11.70 1.56
CA ILE A 2 7.85 -11.27 2.82
C ILE A 2 6.88 -11.60 3.96
N LYS A 3 7.34 -12.38 4.91
CA LYS A 3 6.56 -12.79 6.10
C LYS A 3 6.55 -11.68 7.14
N SER A 4 5.63 -11.80 8.11
CA SER A 4 5.50 -10.89 9.23
C SER A 4 4.72 -9.59 8.89
N ARG A 5 4.66 -8.68 9.86
CA ARG A 5 3.90 -7.42 9.82
C ARG A 5 4.58 -6.41 10.74
N ALA A 6 4.12 -5.15 10.73
CA ALA A 6 4.55 -4.17 11.72
C ALA A 6 4.28 -4.65 13.15
N LEU A 7 5.25 -4.47 14.03
CA LEU A 7 5.12 -4.77 15.46
C LEU A 7 5.39 -3.51 16.28
N ALA A 8 4.64 -3.33 17.37
CA ALA A 8 4.72 -2.13 18.21
C ALA A 8 6.13 -1.88 18.75
N GLU A 9 6.80 -2.94 19.23
CA GLU A 9 8.18 -2.87 19.74
C GLU A 9 9.16 -2.48 18.62
N ASN A 10 9.11 -3.16 17.45
CA ASN A 10 10.04 -2.91 16.36
C ASN A 10 9.87 -1.52 15.74
N THR A 11 8.62 -1.03 15.61
CA THR A 11 8.38 0.34 15.14
C THR A 11 8.92 1.39 16.10
N LYS A 12 8.91 1.11 17.41
CA LYS A 12 9.51 1.97 18.44
C LYS A 12 11.03 1.92 18.37
N ASP A 13 11.63 0.73 18.28
CA ASP A 13 13.08 0.55 18.16
C ASP A 13 13.62 1.22 16.89
N PHE A 14 12.85 1.16 15.79
CA PHE A 14 13.19 1.90 14.57
C PHE A 14 13.22 3.42 14.81
N ALA A 15 12.23 3.96 15.50
CA ALA A 15 12.18 5.40 15.81
C ALA A 15 13.38 5.86 16.65
N GLU A 16 13.86 5.02 17.58
CA GLU A 16 15.02 5.33 18.42
C GLU A 16 16.35 5.44 17.65
N LYS A 17 16.42 4.82 16.44
CA LYS A 17 17.58 4.97 15.54
C LYS A 17 17.69 6.36 14.91
N PHE A 18 16.58 7.12 14.89
CA PHE A 18 16.49 8.43 14.20
C PHE A 18 15.99 9.53 15.15
N PRO A 19 16.72 9.86 16.22
CA PRO A 19 16.26 10.77 17.28
C PRO A 19 16.05 12.23 16.80
N ALA A 20 16.56 12.59 15.62
CA ALA A 20 16.35 13.90 15.01
C ALA A 20 14.97 14.05 14.35
N LEU A 21 14.24 12.95 14.13
CA LEU A 21 12.92 12.97 13.54
C LEU A 21 11.82 12.93 14.63
N LEU A 22 10.69 13.53 14.31
CA LEU A 22 9.51 13.45 15.15
C LEU A 22 8.73 12.17 14.81
N TYR A 23 8.44 11.37 15.85
CA TYR A 23 7.56 10.21 15.74
C TYR A 23 6.32 10.39 16.63
N LYS A 24 5.24 9.69 16.26
CA LYS A 24 3.97 9.73 16.98
C LYS A 24 3.32 8.33 17.01
N PRO A 25 2.48 8.05 18.01
CA PRO A 25 1.66 6.86 17.98
C PRO A 25 0.62 6.95 16.85
N LEU A 26 0.44 5.86 16.11
CA LEU A 26 -0.60 5.74 15.09
C LEU A 26 -1.92 5.32 15.75
N GLY A 27 -2.67 6.29 16.23
CA GLY A 27 -3.94 6.06 16.91
C GLY A 27 -3.80 5.09 18.09
N LYS A 28 -4.59 4.01 18.08
CA LYS A 28 -4.59 2.95 19.13
C LYS A 28 -3.93 1.65 18.66
N THR A 29 -3.20 1.67 17.55
CA THR A 29 -2.57 0.46 16.98
C THR A 29 -1.38 -0.05 17.79
N GLY A 30 -0.78 0.80 18.61
CA GLY A 30 0.48 0.56 19.30
C GLY A 30 1.72 0.90 18.44
N PHE A 31 1.56 1.15 17.15
CA PHE A 31 2.69 1.51 16.28
C PHE A 31 3.22 2.91 16.55
N THR A 32 4.54 3.05 16.53
CA THR A 32 5.25 4.33 16.55
C THR A 32 5.69 4.66 15.13
N VAL A 33 5.16 5.74 14.55
CA VAL A 33 5.40 6.10 13.15
C VAL A 33 6.01 7.50 13.02
N SER A 34 6.79 7.70 11.96
CA SER A 34 7.30 9.02 11.59
C SER A 34 6.13 9.99 11.38
N ALA A 35 6.22 11.19 11.92
CA ALA A 35 5.17 12.21 11.83
C ALA A 35 4.93 12.70 10.40
N CYS A 36 5.92 12.48 9.51
CA CYS A 36 5.81 12.63 8.07
C CYS A 36 5.85 11.24 7.45
N GLY A 37 4.80 10.81 6.78
CA GLY A 37 4.76 9.56 6.01
C GLY A 37 5.19 9.76 4.55
N PHE A 38 5.57 8.70 3.88
CA PHE A 38 5.84 8.70 2.43
C PHE A 38 4.54 8.41 1.67
N GLY A 39 4.00 9.42 0.97
CA GLY A 39 2.83 9.29 0.11
C GLY A 39 3.21 8.83 -1.29
N ALA A 40 2.76 7.64 -1.66
CA ALA A 40 3.18 6.94 -2.88
C ALA A 40 2.25 7.19 -4.10
N TYR A 41 1.46 8.28 -4.10
CA TYR A 41 0.44 8.54 -5.13
C TYR A 41 1.01 8.60 -6.56
N ARG A 42 2.22 9.15 -6.74
CA ARG A 42 2.81 9.38 -8.07
C ARG A 42 4.07 8.58 -8.34
N ILE A 43 4.39 7.60 -7.50
CA ILE A 43 5.54 6.72 -7.76
C ILE A 43 5.15 5.54 -8.65
N ASP A 44 6.13 5.03 -9.40
CA ASP A 44 5.95 3.93 -10.34
C ASP A 44 7.25 3.12 -10.44
N PHE A 45 7.15 1.78 -10.45
CA PHE A 45 8.30 0.87 -10.51
C PHE A 45 9.15 1.00 -11.79
N ARG A 46 8.62 1.65 -12.82
CA ARG A 46 9.31 1.90 -14.10
C ARG A 46 10.27 3.10 -14.02
N VAL A 47 10.25 3.86 -12.94
CA VAL A 47 11.05 5.09 -12.77
C VAL A 47 12.06 4.86 -11.65
N LYS A 48 13.34 4.88 -12.01
CA LYS A 48 14.45 4.59 -11.09
C LYS A 48 14.51 5.58 -9.93
N GLU A 49 14.30 6.85 -10.21
CA GLU A 49 14.34 7.93 -9.21
C GLU A 49 13.25 7.76 -8.14
N HIS A 50 12.12 7.13 -8.48
CA HIS A 50 11.07 6.82 -7.52
C HIS A 50 11.51 5.71 -6.54
N TYR A 51 12.25 4.73 -7.06
CA TYR A 51 12.85 3.68 -6.23
C TYR A 51 13.86 4.28 -5.25
N GLU A 52 14.81 5.08 -5.77
CA GLU A 52 15.85 5.74 -4.97
C GLU A 52 15.25 6.66 -3.91
N ALA A 53 14.17 7.39 -4.25
CA ALA A 53 13.48 8.28 -3.31
C ALA A 53 12.83 7.51 -2.14
N LEU A 54 12.18 6.37 -2.40
CA LEU A 54 11.58 5.57 -1.35
C LEU A 54 12.64 4.89 -0.49
N GLU A 55 13.69 4.30 -1.09
CA GLU A 55 14.82 3.71 -0.35
C GLU A 55 15.49 4.77 0.54
N TYR A 56 15.73 5.97 0.00
CA TYR A 56 16.32 7.08 0.74
C TYR A 56 15.42 7.50 1.91
N ALA A 57 14.11 7.63 1.70
CA ALA A 57 13.18 8.02 2.76
C ALA A 57 13.18 7.00 3.91
N ILE A 58 13.11 5.71 3.62
CA ILE A 58 13.16 4.65 4.65
C ILE A 58 14.51 4.66 5.37
N SER A 59 15.62 4.77 4.63
CA SER A 59 16.97 4.80 5.19
C SER A 59 17.24 6.02 6.07
N ASN A 60 16.40 7.06 5.95
CA ASN A 60 16.46 8.27 6.78
C ASN A 60 15.30 8.38 7.77
N GLY A 61 14.67 7.28 8.13
CA GLY A 61 13.77 7.19 9.28
C GLY A 61 12.28 7.32 8.98
N ILE A 62 11.85 7.33 7.72
CA ILE A 62 10.43 7.24 7.38
C ILE A 62 9.98 5.78 7.46
N ASN A 63 9.02 5.48 8.34
CA ASN A 63 8.49 4.13 8.51
C ASN A 63 6.97 4.01 8.33
N LEU A 64 6.32 5.04 7.79
CA LEU A 64 4.91 5.03 7.39
C LEU A 64 4.82 5.26 5.89
N ILE A 65 4.37 4.25 5.15
CA ILE A 65 4.24 4.30 3.69
C ILE A 65 2.76 4.17 3.34
N ASP A 66 2.22 5.17 2.65
CA ASP A 66 0.83 5.21 2.20
C ASP A 66 0.74 5.03 0.69
N THR A 67 0.05 3.98 0.26
CA THR A 67 -0.22 3.66 -1.15
C THR A 67 -1.69 3.30 -1.37
N SER A 68 -2.02 2.84 -2.58
CA SER A 68 -3.34 2.34 -2.96
C SER A 68 -3.25 1.43 -4.19
N ALA A 69 -4.19 0.50 -4.31
CA ALA A 69 -4.31 -0.43 -5.43
C ALA A 69 -4.39 0.25 -6.80
N ASN A 70 -4.94 1.47 -6.89
CA ASN A 70 -5.10 2.22 -8.14
C ASN A 70 -3.95 3.19 -8.46
N TYR A 71 -2.99 3.44 -7.54
CA TYR A 71 -1.89 4.37 -7.78
C TYR A 71 -0.95 3.81 -8.85
N SER A 72 -0.73 4.58 -9.91
CA SER A 72 0.03 4.15 -11.09
C SER A 72 -0.45 2.79 -11.66
N ASP A 73 -1.76 2.51 -11.59
CA ASP A 73 -2.39 1.24 -12.02
C ASP A 73 -1.75 0.01 -11.34
N GLY A 74 -1.48 0.11 -10.04
CA GLY A 74 -0.79 -0.88 -9.21
C GLY A 74 0.75 -0.75 -9.21
N GLY A 75 1.31 0.10 -10.05
CA GLY A 75 2.76 0.29 -10.17
C GLY A 75 3.43 0.83 -8.91
N SER A 76 2.70 1.61 -8.11
CA SER A 76 3.14 2.09 -6.80
C SER A 76 3.36 0.93 -5.82
N GLU A 77 2.41 0.01 -5.72
CA GLU A 77 2.54 -1.18 -4.85
C GLU A 77 3.69 -2.09 -5.29
N VAL A 78 3.87 -2.28 -6.61
CA VAL A 78 5.00 -3.06 -7.16
C VAL A 78 6.34 -2.44 -6.78
N LEU A 79 6.46 -1.11 -6.88
CA LEU A 79 7.69 -0.41 -6.50
C LEU A 79 7.99 -0.59 -5.01
N ILE A 80 6.99 -0.39 -4.15
CA ILE A 80 7.14 -0.57 -2.70
C ILE A 80 7.58 -2.00 -2.39
N GLY A 81 6.93 -3.00 -2.99
CA GLY A 81 7.30 -4.41 -2.83
C GLY A 81 8.76 -4.71 -3.20
N ASN A 82 9.24 -4.11 -4.30
CA ASN A 82 10.64 -4.28 -4.74
C ASN A 82 11.64 -3.64 -3.77
N VAL A 83 11.37 -2.41 -3.32
CA VAL A 83 12.24 -1.70 -2.35
C VAL A 83 12.30 -2.46 -1.03
N LEU A 84 11.15 -2.87 -0.49
CA LEU A 84 11.11 -3.62 0.77
C LEU A 84 11.84 -4.95 0.67
N GLU A 85 11.62 -5.71 -0.40
CA GLU A 85 12.29 -7.00 -0.62
C GLU A 85 13.81 -6.83 -0.65
N GLU A 86 14.32 -5.84 -1.38
CA GLU A 86 15.75 -5.58 -1.46
C GLU A 86 16.34 -5.13 -0.12
N MET A 87 15.70 -4.16 0.56
CA MET A 87 16.20 -3.65 1.84
C MET A 87 16.20 -4.72 2.93
N ILE A 88 15.18 -5.57 2.97
CA ILE A 88 15.08 -6.67 3.95
C ILE A 88 16.12 -7.75 3.65
N ASN A 89 16.27 -8.17 2.38
CA ASN A 89 17.24 -9.17 1.99
C ASN A 89 18.69 -8.72 2.25
N ASN A 90 18.96 -7.42 2.16
CA ASN A 90 20.28 -6.83 2.44
C ASN A 90 20.48 -6.51 3.95
N GLY A 91 19.52 -6.84 4.81
CA GLY A 91 19.61 -6.58 6.26
C GLY A 91 19.55 -5.11 6.66
N LYS A 92 19.09 -4.24 5.77
CA LYS A 92 18.95 -2.78 6.03
C LYS A 92 17.65 -2.45 6.77
N LEU A 93 16.64 -3.32 6.70
CA LEU A 93 15.31 -3.11 7.25
C LEU A 93 14.74 -4.44 7.75
N LEU A 94 13.99 -4.41 8.86
CA LEU A 94 13.11 -5.51 9.23
C LEU A 94 11.68 -5.19 8.79
N ARG A 95 10.91 -6.20 8.35
CA ARG A 95 9.51 -6.02 7.98
C ARG A 95 8.68 -5.44 9.13
N GLU A 96 9.04 -5.79 10.34
CA GLU A 96 8.38 -5.39 11.59
C GLU A 96 8.55 -3.91 11.93
N GLU A 97 9.53 -3.24 11.33
CA GLU A 97 9.87 -1.84 11.59
C GLU A 97 9.02 -0.83 10.80
N ILE A 98 8.36 -1.30 9.72
CA ILE A 98 7.67 -0.43 8.76
C ILE A 98 6.17 -0.70 8.69
N VAL A 99 5.37 0.37 8.62
CA VAL A 99 3.91 0.32 8.52
C VAL A 99 3.48 0.60 7.10
N ILE A 100 2.80 -0.35 6.48
CA ILE A 100 2.29 -0.25 5.11
C ILE A 100 0.78 -0.05 5.15
N VAL A 101 0.36 1.07 4.55
CA VAL A 101 -1.05 1.42 4.35
C VAL A 101 -1.39 1.27 2.87
N SER A 102 -2.42 0.49 2.54
CA SER A 102 -2.99 0.45 1.20
C SER A 102 -4.50 0.65 1.23
N LYS A 103 -5.11 0.82 0.07
CA LYS A 103 -6.53 1.18 -0.05
C LYS A 103 -7.17 0.45 -1.22
N GLY A 104 -8.44 0.08 -1.07
CA GLY A 104 -9.29 -0.45 -2.14
C GLY A 104 -10.62 0.28 -2.22
N GLY A 105 -11.24 0.25 -3.40
CA GLY A 105 -12.52 0.89 -3.69
C GLY A 105 -12.62 1.30 -5.15
N TYR A 106 -11.61 1.97 -5.68
CA TYR A 106 -11.60 2.38 -7.08
C TYR A 106 -11.40 1.22 -8.05
N ILE A 107 -12.19 1.25 -9.12
CA ILE A 107 -12.07 0.39 -10.29
C ILE A 107 -11.65 1.28 -11.46
N GLN A 108 -10.36 1.28 -11.78
CA GLN A 108 -9.72 2.11 -12.81
C GLN A 108 -8.69 1.29 -13.61
N GLY A 109 -8.22 1.80 -14.73
CA GLY A 109 -7.16 1.19 -15.52
C GLY A 109 -7.45 -0.28 -15.90
N LYS A 110 -6.53 -1.18 -15.60
CA LYS A 110 -6.67 -2.62 -15.88
C LYS A 110 -7.84 -3.26 -15.13
N ASN A 111 -8.08 -2.84 -13.88
CA ASN A 111 -9.21 -3.33 -13.10
C ASN A 111 -10.54 -2.94 -13.74
N LEU A 112 -10.64 -1.75 -14.37
CA LEU A 112 -11.85 -1.33 -15.07
C LEU A 112 -12.10 -2.17 -16.33
N ALA A 113 -11.07 -2.45 -17.10
CA ALA A 113 -11.21 -3.31 -18.28
C ALA A 113 -11.68 -4.72 -17.88
N ALA A 114 -11.12 -5.28 -16.83
CA ALA A 114 -11.55 -6.57 -16.28
C ALA A 114 -13.00 -6.54 -15.77
N ALA A 115 -13.37 -5.50 -15.00
CA ALA A 115 -14.73 -5.36 -14.47
C ALA A 115 -15.78 -5.18 -15.55
N LYS A 116 -15.49 -4.41 -16.62
CA LYS A 116 -16.36 -4.28 -17.79
C LYS A 116 -16.60 -5.63 -18.47
N LYS A 117 -15.53 -6.41 -18.69
CA LYS A 117 -15.64 -7.74 -19.26
C LYS A 117 -16.46 -8.68 -18.36
N MET A 118 -16.21 -8.71 -17.07
CA MET A 118 -16.98 -9.51 -16.13
C MET A 118 -18.47 -9.14 -16.14
N LYS A 119 -18.79 -7.84 -16.27
CA LYS A 119 -20.17 -7.36 -16.40
C LYS A 119 -20.84 -7.87 -17.69
N GLU A 120 -20.12 -7.81 -18.82
CA GLU A 120 -20.59 -8.35 -20.11
C GLU A 120 -20.84 -9.85 -20.03
N ASP A 121 -19.99 -10.60 -19.34
CA ASP A 121 -20.10 -12.04 -19.13
C ASP A 121 -21.17 -12.43 -18.06
N GLY A 122 -21.83 -11.44 -17.42
CA GLY A 122 -22.86 -11.66 -16.41
C GLY A 122 -22.35 -12.14 -15.03
N VAL A 123 -21.05 -12.01 -14.78
CA VAL A 123 -20.39 -12.44 -13.52
C VAL A 123 -19.75 -11.26 -12.76
N GLY A 124 -20.17 -10.03 -13.05
CA GLY A 124 -19.64 -8.81 -12.46
C GLY A 124 -19.84 -8.72 -10.93
N TYR A 125 -19.04 -7.88 -10.30
CA TYR A 125 -19.20 -7.56 -8.87
C TYR A 125 -20.56 -6.93 -8.60
N ARG A 126 -21.10 -7.19 -7.43
CA ARG A 126 -22.31 -6.53 -6.92
C ARG A 126 -21.96 -5.12 -6.40
N ASP A 127 -22.98 -4.27 -6.33
CA ASP A 127 -22.89 -2.95 -5.70
C ASP A 127 -21.78 -2.05 -6.31
N VAL A 128 -21.56 -2.18 -7.63
CA VAL A 128 -20.63 -1.31 -8.37
C VAL A 128 -21.32 0.00 -8.69
N THR A 129 -20.71 1.11 -8.30
CA THR A 129 -21.09 2.46 -8.72
C THR A 129 -20.29 2.88 -9.93
N GLU A 130 -20.96 3.13 -11.06
CA GLU A 130 -20.34 3.65 -12.29
C GLU A 130 -20.31 5.17 -12.22
N TYR A 131 -19.32 5.72 -11.51
CA TYR A 131 -19.24 7.14 -11.21
C TYR A 131 -18.95 8.01 -12.44
N ALA A 132 -18.06 7.53 -13.31
CA ALA A 132 -17.74 8.17 -14.59
C ALA A 132 -17.28 7.11 -15.61
N GLU A 133 -17.12 7.50 -16.87
CA GLU A 133 -16.73 6.59 -17.96
C GLU A 133 -15.50 5.72 -17.65
N ASN A 134 -14.51 6.31 -16.96
CA ASN A 134 -13.23 5.67 -16.65
C ASN A 134 -13.00 5.44 -15.16
N ILE A 135 -14.03 5.66 -14.33
CA ILE A 135 -13.94 5.56 -12.87
C ILE A 135 -15.20 4.87 -12.36
N TRP A 136 -15.06 3.63 -11.93
CA TRP A 136 -16.06 2.92 -11.16
C TRP A 136 -15.59 2.76 -9.72
N HIS A 137 -16.52 2.46 -8.83
CA HIS A 137 -16.22 2.26 -7.41
C HIS A 137 -16.99 1.05 -6.87
N CYS A 138 -16.36 0.28 -5.97
CA CYS A 138 -16.99 -0.85 -5.32
C CYS A 138 -16.35 -1.11 -3.96
N ILE A 139 -17.19 -1.22 -2.93
CA ILE A 139 -16.77 -1.62 -1.57
C ILE A 139 -17.40 -2.96 -1.16
N HIS A 140 -17.99 -3.69 -2.13
CA HIS A 140 -18.52 -5.02 -1.85
C HIS A 140 -17.39 -5.97 -1.38
N PRO A 141 -17.65 -6.83 -0.38
CA PRO A 141 -16.62 -7.70 0.19
C PRO A 141 -15.89 -8.59 -0.82
N ASP A 142 -16.57 -9.07 -1.86
CA ASP A 142 -15.93 -9.91 -2.88
C ASP A 142 -14.90 -9.11 -3.69
N PHE A 143 -15.24 -7.88 -4.11
CA PHE A 143 -14.28 -6.99 -4.79
C PHE A 143 -13.09 -6.65 -3.89
N LEU A 144 -13.36 -6.28 -2.62
CA LEU A 144 -12.29 -5.92 -1.69
C LEU A 144 -11.36 -7.11 -1.41
N ARG A 145 -11.88 -8.33 -1.33
CA ARG A 145 -11.07 -9.55 -1.16
C ARG A 145 -10.11 -9.75 -2.33
N ASP A 146 -10.61 -9.59 -3.56
CA ASP A 146 -9.78 -9.71 -4.75
C ASP A 146 -8.72 -8.60 -4.80
N GLN A 147 -9.09 -7.35 -4.45
CA GLN A 147 -8.14 -6.24 -4.42
C GLN A 147 -7.05 -6.42 -3.35
N ILE A 148 -7.40 -6.88 -2.15
CA ILE A 148 -6.41 -7.20 -1.10
C ILE A 148 -5.45 -8.28 -1.58
N THR A 149 -5.95 -9.34 -2.21
CA THR A 149 -5.11 -10.42 -2.76
C THR A 149 -4.11 -9.88 -3.77
N LEU A 150 -4.58 -9.10 -4.74
CA LEU A 150 -3.71 -8.47 -5.74
C LEU A 150 -2.72 -7.46 -5.14
N SER A 151 -3.13 -6.73 -4.11
CA SER A 151 -2.25 -5.79 -3.40
C SER A 151 -1.14 -6.53 -2.65
N LEU A 152 -1.45 -7.63 -1.96
CA LEU A 152 -0.47 -8.47 -1.28
C LEU A 152 0.56 -9.04 -2.27
N GLU A 153 0.11 -9.50 -3.45
CA GLU A 153 0.99 -9.99 -4.51
C GLU A 153 1.93 -8.90 -5.01
N ARG A 154 1.41 -7.69 -5.34
CA ARG A 154 2.22 -6.56 -5.84
C ARG A 154 3.22 -6.07 -4.80
N LEU A 155 2.79 -5.95 -3.55
CA LEU A 155 3.62 -5.57 -2.41
C LEU A 155 4.59 -6.67 -1.97
N LYS A 156 4.42 -7.90 -2.47
CA LYS A 156 5.18 -9.10 -2.06
C LYS A 156 5.09 -9.40 -0.56
N LEU A 157 4.01 -9.00 0.09
CA LEU A 157 3.77 -9.12 1.54
C LEU A 157 2.73 -10.18 1.86
N GLU A 158 2.85 -10.84 2.99
CA GLU A 158 1.79 -11.68 3.56
C GLU A 158 0.73 -10.86 4.35
N THR A 159 1.08 -9.64 4.75
CA THR A 159 0.20 -8.77 5.54
C THR A 159 0.34 -7.31 5.14
N ILE A 160 -0.78 -6.60 4.93
CA ILE A 160 -0.88 -5.14 4.90
C ILE A 160 -1.28 -4.69 6.30
N ASP A 161 -0.54 -3.73 6.90
CA ASP A 161 -0.75 -3.35 8.30
C ASP A 161 -2.03 -2.53 8.51
N VAL A 162 -2.36 -1.67 7.54
CA VAL A 162 -3.59 -0.86 7.53
C VAL A 162 -4.20 -0.91 6.13
N TYR A 163 -5.47 -1.31 6.04
CA TYR A 163 -6.21 -1.29 4.79
C TYR A 163 -7.43 -0.38 4.90
N LEU A 164 -7.53 0.59 4.01
CA LEU A 164 -8.56 1.62 4.02
C LEU A 164 -9.57 1.40 2.88
N LEU A 165 -10.82 1.80 3.11
CA LEU A 165 -11.77 2.04 2.02
C LEU A 165 -11.42 3.36 1.36
N HIS A 166 -11.17 3.33 0.06
CA HIS A 166 -10.73 4.50 -0.69
C HIS A 166 -11.94 5.30 -1.15
N ASN A 167 -12.17 6.47 -0.56
CA ASN A 167 -13.32 7.35 -0.84
C ASN A 167 -14.67 6.60 -0.80
N PRO A 168 -15.05 6.02 0.34
CA PRO A 168 -16.24 5.17 0.45
C PRO A 168 -17.58 5.94 0.32
N GLU A 169 -17.53 7.25 0.17
CA GLU A 169 -18.67 8.13 -0.05
C GLU A 169 -19.27 8.07 -1.45
N TYR A 170 -18.65 7.37 -2.39
CA TYR A 170 -19.17 7.18 -3.75
C TYR A 170 -20.18 6.05 -3.87
#